data_a35338d05d38e0545e978ca28fde678f
#
_entry.id   a35338d05d38e0545e978ca28fde678f
#
_cell.length_a   1.000
_cell.length_b   1.000
_cell.length_c   1.000
_cell.angle_alpha   90.00
_cell.angle_beta   90.00
_cell.angle_gamma   90.00
#
_symmetry.space_group_name_H-M   'P 1'
#
loop_
_entity.id
_entity.type
_entity.pdbx_description
1 polymer ?
#
loop_
_entity_poly.entity_id
_entity_poly.type
_entity_poly.pdbx_seq_one_letter_code
_entity_poly.pdbx_strand_id
1 'polypeptide(L)'
;MEEVIKLNSVDQYNKMYGLETLHPLVTVVDLSKATVFPTHFTLNYGLYALFLKQTKCGDLRYGRQMYDYQEGTVTSFAPGQVVEVKLNDGVRPMSHGILFHPDLILSLIHISEPTRL
;
A
#
# COMPACT_ATOMS: atom_id res chain seq x y z
N MET A 1 12.93 -19.37 1.95
CA MET A 1 12.10 -19.00 0.79
C MET A 1 11.03 -18.04 1.23
N GLU A 2 10.95 -16.92 0.57
CA GLU A 2 9.96 -15.92 0.94
C GLU A 2 8.60 -16.24 0.38
N GLU A 3 7.62 -16.05 1.21
CA GLU A 3 6.25 -16.24 0.82
C GLU A 3 5.69 -14.92 0.28
N VAL A 4 5.00 -15.01 -0.85
CA VAL A 4 4.32 -13.85 -1.43
C VAL A 4 2.96 -13.72 -0.76
N ILE A 5 2.73 -12.56 -0.17
CA ILE A 5 1.47 -12.27 0.49
C ILE A 5 0.51 -11.65 -0.51
N LYS A 6 -0.66 -12.28 -0.69
CA LYS A 6 -1.71 -11.70 -1.53
C LYS A 6 -2.46 -10.66 -0.72
N LEU A 7 -2.38 -9.42 -1.16
CA LEU A 7 -3.02 -8.30 -0.47
C LEU A 7 -4.40 -8.06 -1.07
N ASN A 8 -5.42 -8.61 -0.44
CA ASN A 8 -6.79 -8.61 -0.97
C ASN A 8 -7.73 -7.62 -0.30
N SER A 9 -7.34 -7.04 0.84
CA SER A 9 -8.22 -6.10 1.55
C SER A 9 -7.40 -5.05 2.26
N VAL A 10 -8.03 -3.89 2.49
CA VAL A 10 -7.36 -2.81 3.24
C VAL A 10 -7.15 -3.22 4.70
N ASP A 11 -8.06 -4.02 5.25
CA ASP A 11 -7.91 -4.53 6.61
C ASP A 11 -6.64 -5.38 6.76
N GLN A 12 -6.36 -6.20 5.76
CA GLN A 12 -5.17 -7.04 5.75
C GLN A 12 -3.90 -6.19 5.81
N TYR A 13 -3.87 -5.10 5.04
CA TYR A 13 -2.73 -4.20 5.06
C TYR A 13 -2.57 -3.54 6.43
N ASN A 14 -3.68 -3.04 6.98
CA ASN A 14 -3.65 -2.37 8.27
C ASN A 14 -3.17 -3.32 9.38
N LYS A 15 -3.57 -4.58 9.34
CA LYS A 15 -3.13 -5.56 10.33
C LYS A 15 -1.64 -5.84 10.26
N MET A 16 -1.04 -5.74 9.08
CA MET A 16 0.41 -5.91 8.95
C MET A 16 1.18 -4.86 9.74
N TYR A 17 0.61 -3.69 9.91
CA TYR A 17 1.27 -2.56 10.58
C TYR A 17 0.62 -2.20 11.91
N GLY A 18 -0.35 -2.97 12.36
CA GLY A 18 -1.04 -2.68 13.62
C GLY A 18 -1.88 -1.42 13.56
N LEU A 19 -2.47 -1.13 12.41
CA LEU A 19 -3.31 0.04 12.22
C LEU A 19 -4.79 -0.34 12.24
N GLU A 20 -5.63 0.65 12.58
CA GLU A 20 -7.06 0.48 12.63
C GLU A 20 -7.69 0.59 11.25
N THR A 21 -8.71 -0.23 11.00
CA THR A 21 -9.48 -0.18 9.76
C THR A 21 -10.82 0.46 10.02
N LEU A 22 -11.09 1.58 9.36
CA LEU A 22 -12.33 2.34 9.54
C LEU A 22 -13.35 2.10 8.43
N HIS A 23 -12.91 1.63 7.28
CA HIS A 23 -13.77 1.38 6.14
C HIS A 23 -13.29 0.13 5.42
N PRO A 24 -14.19 -0.73 4.91
CA PRO A 24 -13.77 -1.98 4.29
C PRO A 24 -13.11 -1.84 2.92
N LEU A 25 -13.32 -0.73 2.22
CA LEU A 25 -12.83 -0.58 0.85
C LEU A 25 -11.76 0.48 0.67
N VAL A 26 -11.51 1.32 1.68
CA VAL A 26 -10.50 2.37 1.56
C VAL A 26 -9.88 2.63 2.93
N THR A 27 -8.60 2.93 2.93
CA THR A 27 -7.92 3.35 4.14
C THR A 27 -6.87 4.40 3.83
N VAL A 28 -6.73 5.37 4.72
CA VAL A 28 -5.63 6.32 4.69
C VAL A 28 -4.67 5.90 5.80
N VAL A 29 -3.41 5.68 5.45
CA VAL A 29 -2.44 5.18 6.41
C VAL A 29 -1.36 6.21 6.68
N ASP A 30 -0.98 6.29 7.94
CA ASP A 30 0.18 7.05 8.38
C ASP A 30 1.11 6.04 9.05
N LEU A 31 2.16 5.66 8.36
CA LEU A 31 3.05 4.61 8.86
C LEU A 31 3.84 5.05 10.08
N SER A 32 3.91 6.33 10.37
CA SER A 32 4.52 6.80 11.61
C SER A 32 3.73 6.35 12.84
N LYS A 33 2.46 6.00 12.67
CA LYS A 33 1.60 5.52 13.75
C LYS A 33 1.54 3.99 13.83
N ALA A 34 2.25 3.30 12.96
CA ALA A 34 2.24 1.84 12.95
C ALA A 34 2.87 1.28 14.24
N THR A 35 2.32 0.16 14.70
CA THR A 35 2.84 -0.52 15.89
C THR A 35 3.63 -1.77 15.56
N VAL A 36 3.51 -2.24 14.33
CA VAL A 36 4.24 -3.40 13.82
C VAL A 36 4.98 -2.97 12.57
N PHE A 37 6.26 -3.36 12.46
CA PHE A 37 7.11 -2.93 11.35
C PHE A 37 7.74 -4.15 10.69
N PRO A 38 7.05 -4.79 9.73
CA PRO A 38 7.70 -5.84 8.96
C PRO A 38 8.82 -5.22 8.11
N THR A 39 9.97 -5.89 8.06
CA THR A 39 11.16 -5.33 7.42
C THR A 39 11.45 -5.90 6.04
N HIS A 40 10.99 -7.11 5.78
CA HIS A 40 11.22 -7.73 4.48
C HIS A 40 10.04 -8.60 4.13
N PHE A 41 9.36 -8.24 3.06
CA PHE A 41 8.18 -8.97 2.62
C PHE A 41 7.91 -8.70 1.15
N THR A 42 7.13 -9.59 0.54
CA THR A 42 6.72 -9.45 -0.85
C THR A 42 5.20 -9.45 -0.90
N LEU A 43 4.64 -8.43 -1.54
CA LEU A 43 3.20 -8.29 -1.68
C LEU A 43 2.79 -8.46 -3.13
N ASN A 44 1.74 -9.24 -3.35
CA ASN A 44 1.01 -9.25 -4.62
C ASN A 44 -0.23 -8.40 -4.39
N TYR A 45 -0.23 -7.20 -4.96
CA TYR A 45 -1.29 -6.23 -4.74
C TYR A 45 -2.60 -6.65 -5.40
N GLY A 46 -3.66 -6.72 -4.61
CA GLY A 46 -5.03 -6.78 -5.12
C GLY A 46 -5.75 -5.46 -4.90
N LEU A 47 -5.02 -4.44 -4.46
CA LEU A 47 -5.53 -3.11 -4.16
C LEU A 47 -4.79 -2.07 -4.96
N TYR A 48 -5.42 -0.91 -5.13
CA TYR A 48 -4.70 0.30 -5.57
C TYR A 48 -4.09 0.97 -4.36
N ALA A 49 -2.90 1.51 -4.53
CA ALA A 49 -2.20 2.20 -3.46
C ALA A 49 -1.42 3.38 -4.00
N LEU A 50 -1.36 4.44 -3.20
CA LEU A 50 -0.58 5.63 -3.51
C LEU A 50 0.09 6.08 -2.23
N PHE A 51 1.42 6.15 -2.26
CA PHE A 51 2.20 6.51 -1.08
C PHE A 51 3.08 7.72 -1.33
N LEU A 52 3.11 8.61 -0.35
CA LEU A 52 4.07 9.70 -0.30
C LEU A 52 5.12 9.37 0.76
N LYS A 53 6.36 9.25 0.35
CA LYS A 53 7.47 8.97 1.25
C LYS A 53 8.06 10.25 1.78
N GLN A 54 8.22 10.34 3.08
CA GLN A 54 8.79 11.51 3.75
C GLN A 54 10.24 11.31 4.14
N THR A 55 10.68 10.05 4.28
CA THR A 55 12.07 9.73 4.55
C THR A 55 12.46 8.48 3.80
N LYS A 56 13.76 8.37 3.48
CA LYS A 56 14.28 7.13 2.91
C LYS A 56 14.27 6.06 3.97
N CYS A 57 13.58 4.97 3.74
CA CYS A 57 13.43 3.89 4.71
C CYS A 57 13.83 2.52 4.18
N GLY A 58 14.33 2.45 2.95
CA GLY A 58 14.76 1.19 2.39
C GLY A 58 14.66 1.18 0.89
N ASP A 59 14.66 -0.02 0.34
CA ASP A 59 14.58 -0.26 -1.09
C ASP A 59 13.26 -0.90 -1.45
N LEU A 60 12.74 -0.49 -2.60
CA LEU A 60 11.52 -1.02 -3.16
C LEU A 60 11.84 -1.63 -4.51
N ARG A 61 11.51 -2.90 -4.66
CA ARG A 61 11.72 -3.60 -5.92
C ARG A 61 10.40 -3.84 -6.61
N TYR A 62 10.29 -3.27 -7.81
CA TYR A 62 9.10 -3.39 -8.63
C TYR A 62 9.47 -4.12 -9.91
N GLY A 63 9.00 -5.37 -10.04
CA GLY A 63 9.41 -6.21 -11.15
C GLY A 63 10.92 -6.43 -11.10
N ARG A 64 11.60 -6.02 -12.16
CA ARG A 64 13.06 -6.12 -12.24
C ARG A 64 13.77 -4.82 -11.92
N GLN A 65 13.02 -3.76 -11.62
CA GLN A 65 13.59 -2.46 -11.36
C GLN A 65 13.62 -2.18 -9.87
N MET A 66 14.71 -1.54 -9.45
CA MET A 66 14.84 -1.07 -8.07
C MET A 66 14.49 0.39 -8.02
N TYR A 67 13.62 0.74 -7.09
CA TYR A 67 13.30 2.12 -6.82
C TYR A 67 13.90 2.52 -5.50
N ASP A 68 14.57 3.63 -5.49
CA ASP A 68 15.09 4.23 -4.27
C ASP A 68 13.90 4.82 -3.51
N TYR A 69 13.70 4.33 -2.31
CA TYR A 69 12.59 4.74 -1.47
C TYR A 69 12.95 6.05 -0.78
N GLN A 70 13.01 7.13 -1.55
CA GLN A 70 13.53 8.40 -1.11
C GLN A 70 12.45 9.32 -0.56
N GLU A 71 12.92 10.32 0.18
CA GLU A 71 12.09 11.40 0.69
C GLU A 71 11.43 12.16 -0.46
N GLY A 72 10.14 12.45 -0.30
CA GLY A 72 9.38 13.20 -1.29
C GLY A 72 8.94 12.41 -2.50
N THR A 73 9.21 11.11 -2.52
CA THR A 73 8.81 10.25 -3.64
C THR A 73 7.37 9.81 -3.49
N VAL A 74 6.63 9.92 -4.59
CA VAL A 74 5.28 9.34 -4.67
C VAL A 74 5.37 8.03 -5.44
N THR A 75 4.88 6.96 -4.83
CA THR A 75 4.82 5.64 -5.45
C THR A 75 3.38 5.19 -5.57
N SER A 76 3.05 4.53 -6.67
CA SER A 76 1.70 4.00 -6.87
C SER A 76 1.76 2.54 -7.28
N PHE A 77 0.76 1.79 -6.84
CA PHE A 77 0.61 0.38 -7.17
C PHE A 77 -0.81 0.08 -7.61
N ALA A 78 -0.94 -0.91 -8.45
CA ALA A 78 -2.24 -1.37 -8.96
C ALA A 78 -2.39 -2.86 -8.77
N PRO A 79 -3.62 -3.39 -8.82
CA PRO A 79 -3.83 -4.84 -8.71
C PRO A 79 -3.01 -5.61 -9.74
N GLY A 80 -2.45 -6.72 -9.30
CA GLY A 80 -1.60 -7.58 -10.12
C GLY A 80 -0.12 -7.28 -10.02
N GLN A 81 0.26 -6.19 -9.36
CA GLN A 81 1.68 -5.84 -9.20
C GLN A 81 2.28 -6.56 -8.01
N VAL A 82 3.46 -7.12 -8.22
CA VAL A 82 4.21 -7.80 -7.16
C VAL A 82 5.38 -6.91 -6.75
N VAL A 83 5.45 -6.60 -5.48
CA VAL A 83 6.42 -5.66 -4.93
C VAL A 83 7.15 -6.31 -3.78
N GLU A 84 8.46 -6.33 -3.86
CA GLU A 84 9.31 -6.74 -2.74
C GLU A 84 9.72 -5.48 -1.98
N VAL A 85 9.45 -5.47 -0.69
CA VAL A 85 9.80 -4.35 0.19
C VAL A 85 10.87 -4.80 1.15
N LYS A 86 11.96 -4.05 1.20
CA LYS A 86 13.06 -4.33 2.11
C LYS A 86 13.39 -3.02 2.84
N LEU A 87 13.05 -2.97 4.10
CA LEU A 87 13.28 -1.79 4.91
C LEU A 87 14.59 -1.88 5.65
N ASN A 88 15.25 -0.75 5.85
CA ASN A 88 16.50 -0.69 6.59
C ASN A 88 16.24 -0.97 8.08
N ASP A 89 17.17 -1.68 8.70
CA ASP A 89 17.07 -1.99 10.12
C ASP A 89 17.07 -0.71 10.96
N GLY A 90 16.17 -0.67 11.93
CA GLY A 90 16.09 0.44 12.86
C GLY A 90 15.52 1.73 12.28
N VAL A 91 15.12 1.72 11.01
CA VAL A 91 14.52 2.88 10.38
C VAL A 91 13.01 2.76 10.43
N ARG A 92 12.37 3.76 11.02
CA ARG A 92 10.92 3.81 11.06
C ARG A 92 10.40 4.48 9.80
N PRO A 93 9.54 3.82 9.04
CA PRO A 93 9.02 4.45 7.82
C PRO A 93 8.15 5.66 8.15
N MET A 94 8.40 6.75 7.45
CA MET A 94 7.63 7.98 7.54
C MET A 94 6.94 8.18 6.22
N SER A 95 5.73 7.67 6.11
CA SER A 95 5.00 7.66 4.86
C SER A 95 3.52 7.82 5.12
N HIS A 96 2.87 8.57 4.24
CA HIS A 96 1.43 8.65 4.20
C HIS A 96 0.95 7.99 2.91
N GLY A 97 -0.16 7.28 2.99
CA GLY A 97 -0.68 6.62 1.82
C GLY A 97 -2.18 6.44 1.86
N ILE A 98 -2.72 6.11 0.70
CA ILE A 98 -4.10 5.71 0.58
C ILE A 98 -4.13 4.39 -0.18
N LEU A 99 -4.89 3.45 0.36
CA LEU A 99 -5.13 2.17 -0.30
C LEU A 99 -6.63 2.01 -0.49
N PHE A 100 -7.03 1.48 -1.64
CA PHE A 100 -8.44 1.24 -1.87
C PHE A 100 -8.66 0.01 -2.74
N HIS A 101 -9.76 -0.67 -2.44
CA HIS A 101 -10.14 -1.88 -3.14
C HIS A 101 -10.74 -1.52 -4.51
N PRO A 102 -10.52 -2.35 -5.54
CA PRO A 102 -11.15 -2.11 -6.85
C PRO A 102 -12.66 -1.97 -6.79
N ASP A 103 -13.32 -2.62 -5.84
CA ASP A 103 -14.76 -2.51 -5.67
C ASP A 103 -15.21 -1.09 -5.33
N LEU A 104 -14.33 -0.30 -4.72
CA LEU A 104 -14.65 1.10 -4.45
C LEU A 104 -14.84 1.87 -5.76
N ILE A 105 -13.97 1.62 -6.73
CA ILE A 105 -14.07 2.27 -8.05
C ILE A 105 -15.37 1.86 -8.74
N LEU A 106 -15.70 0.57 -8.70
CA LEU A 106 -16.94 0.09 -9.28
C LEU A 106 -18.16 0.74 -8.62
N SER A 107 -18.12 0.87 -7.31
CA SER A 107 -19.17 1.52 -6.55
C SER A 107 -19.33 2.99 -6.97
N LEU A 108 -18.21 3.70 -7.11
CA LEU A 108 -18.23 5.10 -7.52
C LEU A 108 -18.71 5.27 -8.95
N ILE A 109 -18.36 4.36 -9.84
CA ILE A 109 -18.83 4.38 -11.22
C ILE A 109 -20.35 4.23 -11.26
N HIS A 110 -20.91 3.33 -10.47
CA HIS A 110 -22.36 3.16 -10.39
C HIS A 110 -23.06 4.40 -9.86
N ILE A 111 -22.47 5.04 -8.86
CA ILE A 111 -23.06 6.24 -8.26
C ILE A 111 -22.95 7.44 -9.20
N SER A 112 -21.81 7.60 -9.85
CA SER A 112 -21.52 8.78 -10.66
C SER A 112 -21.88 8.61 -12.13
N GLU A 113 -22.30 7.43 -12.54
CA GLU A 113 -22.69 7.19 -13.91
C GLU A 113 -23.88 8.07 -14.28
N PRO A 114 -23.82 8.82 -15.39
CA PRO A 114 -24.94 9.65 -15.78
C PRO A 114 -26.18 8.79 -16.02
N THR A 115 -27.29 9.28 -15.52
CA THR A 115 -28.57 8.60 -15.76
C THR A 115 -28.90 8.68 -17.23
N ARG A 116 -29.18 7.55 -17.83
CA ARG A 116 -29.60 7.49 -19.22
C ARG A 116 -31.11 7.61 -19.26
N LEU A 117 -31.53 8.63 -19.90
CA LEU A 117 -32.96 8.87 -20.08
C LEU A 117 -33.40 8.51 -21.46
#